data_fbe20de17d0533db7b4891b63611c304
#
_entry.id   fbe20de17d0533db7b4891b63611c304
#
_cell.length_a   1.000
_cell.length_b   1.000
_cell.length_c   1.000
_cell.angle_alpha   90.00
_cell.angle_beta   90.00
_cell.angle_gamma   90.00
#
_symmetry.space_group_name_H-M   'P 1'
#
loop_
_entity.id
_entity.type
_entity.pdbx_description
1 polymer ?
#
loop_
_entity_poly.entity_id
_entity_poly.type
_entity_poly.pdbx_seq_one_letter_code
_entity_poly.pdbx_strand_id
1 'polypeptide(L)'
;MAGPLRSGDNAALCAATWLPAAARRRSLAERRTACARDRPAASILPEPINARRMPAEGPVRPGTVMFSPLVTFPALYTATLLMLAGSGLFTTYIGLRLTQEGAGDLWVGGLMASYYFGLVCGGKFGHKLIASFGHIRSYVACAGIATVTVLLHALVDQLEVWLLLRFITGAVMMNQYMVIESWLNEQAESHQRGKVFAGYMVAVDLGLVLGQGLLALSPTLDYKPLLLVAICFASCLIPLAMTRRVHPAKLVAAPLEVRFFWQRVPQALGTIFIAGLMVGAFYGLAPVYANRNGLDASQSSFFVGMCIVAGFCAQWPLGWLSDRLDRSWLIRGNAVLLCLASIPMWGLVTLPYWLLLANGFVTGMLLFTLYPLAVALANDRVEQPRRVALSAMLLTTYGVGACIGPLVAGALMRHFGPGLFYMLVSGYAVLLVFWVQPKRVTGEHRVDEAPLQHVAMPDTVSPMAATLDPRVEEVPEELVVEAPANIGRSDGEPDAGEKPAQS
;
A
#
# COMPACT_ATOMS: atom_id res chain seq x y z
N MET A 1 -38.52 41.90 -42.79
CA MET A 1 -37.41 42.72 -43.27
C MET A 1 -36.15 41.90 -43.00
N ALA A 2 -35.81 41.01 -43.78
CA ALA A 2 -35.27 40.91 -45.13
C ALA A 2 -33.85 41.44 -45.20
N GLY A 3 -32.94 40.50 -45.47
CA GLY A 3 -31.77 40.76 -46.25
C GLY A 3 -30.51 40.04 -45.76
N PRO A 4 -29.69 39.52 -46.70
CA PRO A 4 -29.37 38.08 -46.70
C PRO A 4 -27.84 37.82 -46.63
N LEU A 5 -27.55 36.58 -46.30
CA LEU A 5 -26.46 35.66 -46.63
C LEU A 5 -25.46 36.07 -47.72
N ARG A 6 -24.19 35.80 -47.48
CA ARG A 6 -23.24 35.34 -48.52
C ARG A 6 -22.54 34.06 -48.07
N SER A 7 -22.75 33.05 -48.87
CA SER A 7 -22.04 31.77 -48.92
C SER A 7 -20.73 31.94 -49.66
N GLY A 8 -19.75 31.15 -49.39
CA GLY A 8 -18.58 30.92 -50.22
C GLY A 8 -17.42 30.34 -49.43
N ASP A 9 -16.96 29.17 -49.90
CA ASP A 9 -15.68 28.55 -49.61
C ASP A 9 -15.60 27.53 -48.47
N ASN A 10 -16.18 26.36 -48.77
CA ASN A 10 -15.72 25.11 -48.21
C ASN A 10 -15.85 23.98 -49.26
N ALA A 11 -14.97 24.00 -50.24
CA ALA A 11 -14.86 22.92 -51.22
C ALA A 11 -13.41 22.79 -51.70
N ALA A 12 -12.47 22.43 -50.83
CA ALA A 12 -11.12 22.03 -51.24
C ALA A 12 -10.37 21.31 -50.11
N LEU A 13 -10.93 20.23 -49.58
CA LEU A 13 -10.18 19.37 -48.63
C LEU A 13 -10.76 17.94 -48.63
N CYS A 14 -10.84 17.33 -49.82
CA CYS A 14 -11.13 15.90 -49.97
C CYS A 14 -10.64 15.41 -51.33
N ALA A 15 -9.32 15.31 -51.52
CA ALA A 15 -8.71 14.50 -52.59
C ALA A 15 -7.19 14.39 -52.40
N ALA A 16 -6.72 13.57 -51.47
CA ALA A 16 -5.33 13.09 -51.47
C ALA A 16 -5.18 11.85 -50.53
N THR A 17 -5.87 10.77 -50.85
CA THR A 17 -5.52 9.44 -50.39
C THR A 17 -5.45 8.54 -51.62
N TRP A 18 -4.38 7.78 -51.73
CA TRP A 18 -3.98 6.79 -52.74
C TRP A 18 -2.79 7.24 -53.64
N LEU A 19 -1.58 7.04 -53.09
CA LEU A 19 -0.37 6.79 -53.90
C LEU A 19 0.53 5.78 -53.12
N PRO A 20 1.10 4.77 -53.83
CA PRO A 20 1.80 3.64 -53.22
C PRO A 20 3.18 4.02 -52.66
N ALA A 21 3.62 3.25 -51.62
CA ALA A 21 4.78 3.49 -50.75
C ALA A 21 6.16 3.64 -51.45
N ALA A 22 6.28 3.39 -52.75
CA ALA A 22 7.55 3.49 -53.51
C ALA A 22 7.91 4.95 -53.89
N ALA A 23 6.95 5.86 -53.95
CA ALA A 23 7.18 7.26 -54.33
C ALA A 23 7.64 8.15 -53.16
N ARG A 24 7.48 7.70 -51.92
CA ARG A 24 7.89 8.48 -50.72
C ARG A 24 9.38 8.44 -50.41
N ARG A 25 10.14 7.50 -50.95
CA ARG A 25 11.59 7.38 -50.67
C ARG A 25 12.47 8.27 -51.59
N ARG A 26 11.97 8.75 -52.70
CA ARG A 26 12.76 9.63 -53.62
C ARG A 26 12.71 11.12 -53.26
N SER A 27 11.65 11.59 -52.61
CA SER A 27 11.54 13.02 -52.24
C SER A 27 12.34 13.43 -51.00
N LEU A 28 12.77 12.47 -50.19
CA LEU A 28 13.59 12.72 -48.99
C LEU A 28 15.10 12.70 -49.25
N ALA A 29 15.55 12.09 -50.35
CA ALA A 29 16.94 12.12 -50.80
C ALA A 29 17.31 13.43 -51.47
N GLU A 30 16.39 14.03 -52.26
CA GLU A 30 16.64 15.28 -52.95
C GLU A 30 16.61 16.53 -52.04
N ARG A 31 15.99 16.45 -50.89
CA ARG A 31 16.01 17.56 -49.90
C ARG A 31 17.28 17.63 -49.05
N ARG A 32 18.11 16.57 -49.02
CA ARG A 32 19.38 16.57 -48.30
C ARG A 32 20.58 17.13 -49.08
N THR A 33 20.46 17.28 -50.39
CA THR A 33 21.54 17.81 -51.24
C THR A 33 21.39 19.28 -51.58
N ALA A 34 20.27 19.93 -51.30
CA ALA A 34 20.02 21.35 -51.58
C ALA A 34 20.43 22.31 -50.45
N CYS A 35 20.83 21.81 -49.28
CA CYS A 35 21.15 22.65 -48.09
C CYS A 35 22.66 22.77 -47.80
N ALA A 36 23.52 22.38 -48.75
CA ALA A 36 24.97 22.38 -48.59
C ALA A 36 25.74 23.39 -49.48
N ARG A 37 25.06 24.35 -50.08
CA ARG A 37 25.74 25.43 -50.83
C ARG A 37 25.09 26.75 -50.45
N ASP A 38 25.72 27.45 -49.52
CA ASP A 38 25.83 28.90 -49.35
C ASP A 38 26.17 29.22 -47.89
N ARG A 39 27.49 29.31 -47.64
CA ARG A 39 28.03 30.06 -46.50
C ARG A 39 29.22 30.86 -46.99
N PRO A 40 29.20 32.19 -46.91
CA PRO A 40 30.41 33.00 -47.09
C PRO A 40 31.28 32.94 -45.82
N ALA A 41 32.58 32.93 -46.04
CA ALA A 41 33.64 32.96 -45.02
C ALA A 41 33.77 34.37 -44.42
N ALA A 42 33.87 34.43 -43.09
CA ALA A 42 34.72 35.39 -42.35
C ALA A 42 34.69 35.08 -40.86
N SER A 43 35.76 34.46 -40.36
CA SER A 43 36.65 34.96 -39.32
C SER A 43 36.05 35.46 -38.02
N ILE A 44 36.35 34.72 -36.97
CA ILE A 44 36.99 35.07 -35.68
C ILE A 44 36.82 33.87 -34.75
N LEU A 45 37.90 33.11 -34.56
CA LEU A 45 37.99 32.07 -33.51
C LEU A 45 38.51 32.73 -32.23
N PRO A 46 37.92 32.56 -31.08
CA PRO A 46 38.62 32.72 -29.81
C PRO A 46 39.38 31.44 -29.45
N GLU A 47 40.54 31.61 -28.82
CA GLU A 47 41.51 30.58 -28.43
C GLU A 47 40.91 29.47 -27.56
N PRO A 48 41.47 28.23 -27.61
CA PRO A 48 41.02 27.10 -26.81
C PRO A 48 41.44 27.27 -25.33
N ILE A 49 40.42 27.32 -24.48
CA ILE A 49 40.59 27.22 -23.04
C ILE A 49 41.22 25.85 -22.73
N ASN A 50 42.35 25.87 -22.03
CA ASN A 50 43.08 24.73 -21.54
C ASN A 50 42.16 23.61 -20.99
N ALA A 51 42.07 22.53 -21.72
CA ALA A 51 41.49 21.27 -21.23
C ALA A 51 42.46 20.71 -20.18
N ARG A 52 42.18 20.96 -18.91
CA ARG A 52 42.75 20.17 -17.82
C ARG A 52 42.38 18.71 -18.07
N ARG A 53 43.42 17.90 -18.31
CA ARG A 53 43.32 16.45 -18.40
C ARG A 53 42.58 15.95 -17.14
N MET A 54 41.38 15.43 -17.30
CA MET A 54 40.76 14.59 -16.30
C MET A 54 41.68 13.35 -16.11
N PRO A 55 41.90 12.92 -14.88
CA PRO A 55 42.66 11.69 -14.64
C PRO A 55 41.88 10.53 -15.29
N ALA A 56 42.59 9.73 -16.08
CA ALA A 56 42.01 8.51 -16.67
C ALA A 56 41.42 7.65 -15.56
N GLU A 57 40.12 7.33 -15.67
CA GLU A 57 39.51 6.33 -14.82
C GLU A 57 40.28 5.02 -14.97
N GLY A 58 40.94 4.62 -13.90
CA GLY A 58 41.63 3.34 -13.82
C GLY A 58 40.64 2.19 -14.04
N PRO A 59 41.11 1.02 -14.48
CA PRO A 59 40.23 -0.12 -14.78
C PRO A 59 39.38 -0.46 -13.55
N VAL A 60 38.05 -0.44 -13.72
CA VAL A 60 37.06 -0.88 -12.72
C VAL A 60 37.46 -2.30 -12.31
N ARG A 61 37.86 -2.45 -11.06
CA ARG A 61 38.21 -3.77 -10.51
C ARG A 61 36.98 -4.67 -10.56
N PRO A 62 36.98 -5.80 -11.28
CA PRO A 62 35.91 -6.77 -11.22
C PRO A 62 36.05 -7.53 -9.91
N GLY A 63 35.24 -7.19 -8.91
CA GLY A 63 35.33 -7.86 -7.61
C GLY A 63 34.41 -7.35 -6.51
N THR A 64 33.37 -6.57 -6.79
CA THR A 64 32.30 -6.39 -5.83
C THR A 64 31.29 -7.53 -6.00
N VAL A 65 31.41 -8.54 -5.15
CA VAL A 65 30.38 -9.59 -4.98
C VAL A 65 29.07 -8.85 -4.74
N MET A 66 28.18 -8.94 -5.71
CA MET A 66 26.84 -8.35 -5.67
C MET A 66 26.05 -9.14 -4.63
N PHE A 67 26.04 -8.64 -3.37
CA PHE A 67 25.25 -9.23 -2.30
C PHE A 67 23.77 -9.23 -2.71
N SER A 68 23.07 -10.34 -2.46
CA SER A 68 21.63 -10.41 -2.70
C SER A 68 20.91 -9.34 -1.86
N PRO A 69 19.78 -8.78 -2.30
CA PRO A 69 19.02 -7.77 -1.54
C PRO A 69 18.69 -8.20 -0.11
N LEU A 70 18.46 -9.50 0.12
CA LEU A 70 18.24 -10.09 1.45
C LEU A 70 19.44 -9.90 2.40
N VAL A 71 20.66 -9.84 1.86
CA VAL A 71 21.88 -9.60 2.65
C VAL A 71 22.14 -8.11 2.81
N THR A 72 21.70 -7.32 1.84
CA THR A 72 21.92 -5.86 1.84
C THR A 72 21.07 -5.12 2.86
N PHE A 73 19.85 -5.62 3.16
CA PHE A 73 18.89 -4.97 4.04
C PHE A 73 18.50 -5.77 5.30
N PRO A 74 19.39 -6.58 5.92
CA PRO A 74 19.02 -7.47 7.02
C PRO A 74 18.48 -6.71 8.24
N ALA A 75 18.99 -5.50 8.50
CA ALA A 75 18.56 -4.69 9.63
C ALA A 75 17.10 -4.22 9.47
N LEU A 76 16.72 -3.76 8.27
CA LEU A 76 15.35 -3.29 8.01
C LEU A 76 14.35 -4.46 8.01
N TYR A 77 14.70 -5.61 7.41
CA TYR A 77 13.86 -6.80 7.44
C TYR A 77 13.69 -7.36 8.87
N THR A 78 14.78 -7.37 9.67
CA THR A 78 14.72 -7.82 11.05
C THR A 78 13.87 -6.86 11.91
N ALA A 79 14.01 -5.55 11.73
CA ALA A 79 13.17 -4.57 12.41
C ALA A 79 11.69 -4.75 12.05
N THR A 80 11.37 -4.95 10.77
CA THR A 80 10.01 -5.22 10.29
C THR A 80 9.47 -6.49 10.92
N LEU A 81 10.21 -7.58 10.86
CA LEU A 81 9.81 -8.88 11.41
C LEU A 81 9.48 -8.78 12.89
N LEU A 82 10.34 -8.15 13.70
CA LEU A 82 10.10 -7.97 15.14
C LEU A 82 8.88 -7.09 15.41
N MET A 83 8.75 -5.99 14.69
CA MET A 83 7.62 -5.08 14.79
C MET A 83 6.30 -5.79 14.48
N LEU A 84 6.24 -6.56 13.40
CA LEU A 84 5.05 -7.31 12.99
C LEU A 84 4.77 -8.52 13.91
N ALA A 85 5.80 -9.17 14.44
CA ALA A 85 5.62 -10.21 15.46
C ALA A 85 4.93 -9.65 16.72
N GLY A 86 5.38 -8.49 17.20
CA GLY A 86 4.70 -7.78 18.28
C GLY A 86 3.26 -7.40 17.94
N SER A 87 3.02 -6.84 16.75
CA SER A 87 1.70 -6.41 16.31
C SER A 87 0.71 -7.57 16.15
N GLY A 88 1.13 -8.67 15.52
CA GLY A 88 0.31 -9.87 15.34
C GLY A 88 -0.07 -10.52 16.67
N LEU A 89 0.91 -10.68 17.59
CA LEU A 89 0.67 -11.18 18.93
C LEU A 89 -0.31 -10.27 19.69
N PHE A 90 -0.08 -8.96 19.68
CA PHE A 90 -0.87 -7.99 20.44
C PHE A 90 -2.35 -7.98 20.00
N THR A 91 -2.59 -8.02 18.69
CA THR A 91 -3.93 -7.96 18.13
C THR A 91 -4.77 -9.18 18.52
N THR A 92 -4.21 -10.37 18.37
CA THR A 92 -4.87 -11.63 18.75
C THR A 92 -5.04 -11.76 20.28
N TYR A 93 -4.01 -11.39 21.04
CA TYR A 93 -4.07 -11.39 22.50
C TYR A 93 -5.23 -10.53 23.04
N ILE A 94 -5.38 -9.28 22.56
CA ILE A 94 -6.46 -8.41 23.03
C ILE A 94 -7.83 -9.05 22.78
N GLY A 95 -8.06 -9.61 21.59
CA GLY A 95 -9.32 -10.27 21.28
C GLY A 95 -9.64 -11.42 22.23
N LEU A 96 -8.66 -12.30 22.47
CA LEU A 96 -8.81 -13.44 23.37
C LEU A 96 -8.94 -13.02 24.85
N ARG A 97 -8.14 -12.05 25.29
CA ARG A 97 -8.18 -11.52 26.67
C ARG A 97 -9.55 -10.94 27.01
N LEU A 98 -10.08 -10.08 26.15
CA LEU A 98 -11.40 -9.48 26.35
C LEU A 98 -12.54 -10.52 26.32
N THR A 99 -12.40 -11.55 25.48
CA THR A 99 -13.36 -12.67 25.45
C THR A 99 -13.32 -13.45 26.77
N GLN A 100 -12.14 -13.71 27.33
CA GLN A 100 -11.98 -14.38 28.61
C GLN A 100 -12.53 -13.56 29.79
N GLU A 101 -12.38 -12.23 29.74
CA GLU A 101 -12.92 -11.30 30.74
C GLU A 101 -14.43 -11.05 30.57
N GLY A 102 -15.07 -11.65 29.56
CA GLY A 102 -16.51 -11.49 29.31
C GLY A 102 -16.87 -10.13 28.70
N ALA A 103 -15.91 -9.35 28.22
CA ALA A 103 -16.18 -8.14 27.48
C ALA A 103 -16.90 -8.47 26.15
N GLY A 104 -17.86 -7.64 25.80
CA GLY A 104 -18.65 -7.88 24.57
C GLY A 104 -17.81 -7.71 23.30
N ASP A 105 -18.15 -8.46 22.25
CA ASP A 105 -17.44 -8.43 20.94
C ASP A 105 -17.39 -7.04 20.32
N LEU A 106 -18.30 -6.15 20.67
CA LEU A 106 -18.28 -4.75 20.24
C LEU A 106 -17.03 -4.01 20.76
N TRP A 107 -16.55 -4.34 21.98
CA TRP A 107 -15.30 -3.75 22.50
C TRP A 107 -14.10 -4.24 21.70
N VAL A 108 -14.04 -5.52 21.37
CA VAL A 108 -12.98 -6.06 20.49
C VAL A 108 -13.01 -5.38 19.14
N GLY A 109 -14.19 -5.28 18.53
CA GLY A 109 -14.40 -4.55 17.27
C GLY A 109 -14.00 -3.07 17.36
N GLY A 110 -14.36 -2.41 18.46
CA GLY A 110 -14.01 -1.01 18.74
C GLY A 110 -12.51 -0.77 18.84
N LEU A 111 -11.78 -1.65 19.56
CA LEU A 111 -10.33 -1.56 19.69
C LEU A 111 -9.62 -1.77 18.36
N MET A 112 -10.12 -2.68 17.52
CA MET A 112 -9.60 -2.87 16.17
C MET A 112 -9.87 -1.68 15.27
N ALA A 113 -11.09 -1.15 15.30
CA ALA A 113 -11.45 0.05 14.55
C ALA A 113 -10.61 1.26 14.97
N SER A 114 -10.39 1.43 16.28
CA SER A 114 -9.54 2.49 16.82
C SER A 114 -8.09 2.38 16.33
N TYR A 115 -7.53 1.18 16.28
CA TYR A 115 -6.22 0.91 15.71
C TYR A 115 -6.14 1.29 14.22
N TYR A 116 -7.08 0.84 13.41
CA TYR A 116 -7.11 1.17 11.98
C TYR A 116 -7.36 2.67 11.74
N PHE A 117 -8.19 3.30 12.55
CA PHE A 117 -8.37 4.75 12.51
C PHE A 117 -7.07 5.48 12.84
N GLY A 118 -6.31 4.98 13.82
CA GLY A 118 -4.96 5.44 14.10
C GLY A 118 -4.01 5.31 12.90
N LEU A 119 -4.01 4.16 12.21
CA LEU A 119 -3.23 3.95 10.99
C LEU A 119 -3.56 5.00 9.92
N VAL A 120 -4.84 5.22 9.63
CA VAL A 120 -5.29 6.22 8.63
C VAL A 120 -4.85 7.64 9.01
N CYS A 121 -4.99 8.02 10.28
CA CYS A 121 -4.54 9.32 10.78
C CYS A 121 -3.01 9.44 10.73
N GLY A 122 -2.30 8.39 11.14
CA GLY A 122 -0.83 8.31 11.07
C GLY A 122 -0.29 8.54 9.67
N GLY A 123 -0.95 7.97 8.66
CA GLY A 123 -0.58 8.17 7.26
C GLY A 123 -0.67 9.63 6.79
N LYS A 124 -1.65 10.40 7.32
CA LYS A 124 -1.79 11.83 7.00
C LYS A 124 -0.75 12.73 7.67
N PHE A 125 -0.33 12.39 8.88
CA PHE A 125 0.59 13.22 9.67
C PHE A 125 2.05 12.74 9.60
N GLY A 126 2.28 11.50 9.24
CA GLY A 126 3.59 10.85 9.26
C GLY A 126 4.64 11.56 8.42
N HIS A 127 4.28 12.00 7.22
CA HIS A 127 5.21 12.73 6.35
C HIS A 127 5.72 14.04 7.00
N LYS A 128 4.85 14.74 7.77
CA LYS A 128 5.24 15.97 8.51
C LYS A 128 6.19 15.65 9.65
N LEU A 129 5.92 14.56 10.38
CA LEU A 129 6.76 14.08 11.47
C LEU A 129 8.16 13.72 10.95
N ILE A 130 8.22 12.94 9.88
CA ILE A 130 9.47 12.50 9.26
C ILE A 130 10.24 13.70 8.69
N ALA A 131 9.56 14.64 8.03
CA ALA A 131 10.18 15.86 7.52
C ALA A 131 10.77 16.76 8.62
N SER A 132 10.14 16.80 9.81
CA SER A 132 10.58 17.65 10.92
C SER A 132 11.73 17.07 11.72
N PHE A 133 11.71 15.75 11.99
CA PHE A 133 12.67 15.09 12.89
C PHE A 133 13.65 14.16 12.17
N GLY A 134 13.37 13.83 10.90
CA GLY A 134 14.13 12.85 10.13
C GLY A 134 13.67 11.41 10.41
N HIS A 135 14.07 10.48 9.54
CA HIS A 135 13.59 9.09 9.53
C HIS A 135 13.94 8.32 10.82
N ILE A 136 15.23 8.31 11.22
CA ILE A 136 15.69 7.52 12.38
C ILE A 136 15.04 8.01 13.67
N ARG A 137 15.03 9.33 13.91
CA ARG A 137 14.45 9.89 15.13
C ARG A 137 12.95 9.67 15.21
N SER A 138 12.24 9.81 14.08
CA SER A 138 10.81 9.53 14.00
C SER A 138 10.51 8.07 14.29
N TYR A 139 11.29 7.13 13.73
CA TYR A 139 11.14 5.70 13.99
C TYR A 139 11.35 5.37 15.46
N VAL A 140 12.45 5.86 16.06
CA VAL A 140 12.78 5.62 17.47
C VAL A 140 11.70 6.15 18.40
N ALA A 141 11.21 7.37 18.15
CA ALA A 141 10.12 7.96 18.93
C ALA A 141 8.83 7.13 18.81
N CYS A 142 8.46 6.72 17.58
CA CYS A 142 7.27 5.91 17.34
C CYS A 142 7.36 4.53 17.99
N ALA A 143 8.50 3.85 17.90
CA ALA A 143 8.70 2.54 18.54
C ALA A 143 8.69 2.65 20.08
N GLY A 144 9.28 3.71 20.62
CA GLY A 144 9.20 4.01 22.06
C GLY A 144 7.76 4.24 22.52
N ILE A 145 6.97 5.06 21.78
CA ILE A 145 5.56 5.28 22.10
C ILE A 145 4.76 3.98 21.98
N ALA A 146 4.98 3.17 20.93
CA ALA A 146 4.32 1.87 20.78
C ALA A 146 4.62 0.95 21.98
N THR A 147 5.87 0.89 22.43
CA THR A 147 6.26 0.12 23.62
C THR A 147 5.54 0.61 24.87
N VAL A 148 5.52 1.92 25.10
CA VAL A 148 4.85 2.53 26.26
C VAL A 148 3.33 2.27 26.22
N THR A 149 2.68 2.42 25.06
CA THR A 149 1.23 2.15 24.94
C THR A 149 0.89 0.70 25.28
N VAL A 150 1.72 -0.26 24.88
CA VAL A 150 1.52 -1.67 25.23
C VAL A 150 1.67 -1.91 26.75
N LEU A 151 2.70 -1.33 27.36
CA LEU A 151 2.89 -1.43 28.81
C LEU A 151 1.74 -0.78 29.59
N LEU A 152 1.19 0.32 29.09
CA LEU A 152 0.01 0.95 29.70
C LEU A 152 -1.24 0.06 29.62
N HIS A 153 -1.40 -0.80 28.60
CA HIS A 153 -2.48 -1.81 28.61
C HIS A 153 -2.33 -2.85 29.74
N ALA A 154 -1.12 -3.05 30.26
CA ALA A 154 -0.91 -3.94 31.41
C ALA A 154 -1.17 -3.25 32.75
N LEU A 155 -1.18 -1.90 32.79
CA LEU A 155 -1.32 -1.10 34.02
C LEU A 155 -2.73 -0.53 34.20
N VAL A 156 -3.50 -0.44 33.12
CA VAL A 156 -4.80 0.24 33.11
C VAL A 156 -5.87 -0.74 32.62
N ASP A 157 -6.92 -0.94 33.41
CA ASP A 157 -8.01 -1.89 33.09
C ASP A 157 -9.21 -1.23 32.37
N GLN A 158 -9.24 0.13 32.26
CA GLN A 158 -10.35 0.84 31.63
C GLN A 158 -10.32 0.67 30.11
N LEU A 159 -11.38 0.09 29.53
CA LEU A 159 -11.50 -0.18 28.10
C LEU A 159 -11.53 1.10 27.24
N GLU A 160 -12.06 2.19 27.78
CA GLU A 160 -12.06 3.51 27.12
C GLU A 160 -10.64 4.04 26.93
N VAL A 161 -9.75 3.81 27.90
CA VAL A 161 -8.32 4.15 27.80
C VAL A 161 -7.66 3.23 26.76
N TRP A 162 -8.02 1.96 26.71
CA TRP A 162 -7.51 1.04 25.68
C TRP A 162 -7.86 1.48 24.26
N LEU A 163 -9.05 2.06 24.02
CA LEU A 163 -9.38 2.66 22.72
C LEU A 163 -8.38 3.75 22.34
N LEU A 164 -8.07 4.67 23.26
CA LEU A 164 -7.09 5.73 23.00
C LEU A 164 -5.68 5.16 22.77
N LEU A 165 -5.25 4.20 23.59
CA LEU A 165 -3.95 3.56 23.44
C LEU A 165 -3.83 2.82 22.10
N ARG A 166 -4.89 2.12 21.66
CA ARG A 166 -4.94 1.45 20.34
C ARG A 166 -4.89 2.45 19.18
N PHE A 167 -5.59 3.60 19.31
CA PHE A 167 -5.48 4.68 18.33
C PHE A 167 -4.04 5.20 18.21
N ILE A 168 -3.40 5.48 19.34
CA ILE A 168 -2.00 5.95 19.36
C ILE A 168 -1.08 4.88 18.78
N THR A 169 -1.25 3.60 19.17
CA THR A 169 -0.48 2.48 18.59
C THR A 169 -0.62 2.44 17.07
N GLY A 170 -1.85 2.53 16.54
CA GLY A 170 -2.07 2.58 15.09
C GLY A 170 -1.36 3.75 14.41
N ALA A 171 -1.46 4.95 14.98
CA ALA A 171 -0.84 6.14 14.40
C ALA A 171 0.70 6.03 14.35
N VAL A 172 1.34 5.53 15.40
CA VAL A 172 2.80 5.38 15.41
C VAL A 172 3.28 4.20 14.58
N MET A 173 2.50 3.12 14.49
CA MET A 173 2.80 1.99 13.61
C MET A 173 2.83 2.40 12.14
N MET A 174 1.86 3.19 11.67
CA MET A 174 1.87 3.72 10.31
C MET A 174 3.13 4.54 10.03
N ASN A 175 3.57 5.36 10.98
CA ASN A 175 4.82 6.12 10.82
C ASN A 175 6.05 5.21 10.73
N GLN A 176 6.08 4.12 11.48
CA GLN A 176 7.17 3.13 11.39
C GLN A 176 7.19 2.44 10.00
N TYR A 177 6.02 2.06 9.46
CA TYR A 177 5.92 1.54 8.09
C TYR A 177 6.47 2.55 7.07
N MET A 178 6.01 3.81 7.13
CA MET A 178 6.47 4.87 6.23
C MET A 178 7.99 5.05 6.26
N VAL A 179 8.59 5.01 7.44
CA VAL A 179 10.06 5.15 7.59
C VAL A 179 10.80 3.97 6.97
N ILE A 180 10.38 2.72 7.28
CA ILE A 180 11.04 1.51 6.73
C ILE A 180 10.93 1.49 5.21
N GLU A 181 9.73 1.70 4.67
CA GLU A 181 9.46 1.65 3.24
C GLU A 181 10.18 2.76 2.47
N SER A 182 10.21 3.98 3.00
CA SER A 182 11.00 5.07 2.44
C SER A 182 12.48 4.72 2.40
N TRP A 183 12.99 4.13 3.45
CA TRP A 183 14.39 3.76 3.55
C TRP A 183 14.76 2.60 2.61
N LEU A 184 13.89 1.60 2.49
CA LEU A 184 14.06 0.51 1.53
C LEU A 184 14.07 1.05 0.10
N ASN A 185 13.14 1.98 -0.23
CA ASN A 185 13.05 2.56 -1.56
C ASN A 185 14.31 3.31 -1.97
N GLU A 186 14.88 4.09 -1.05
CA GLU A 186 16.08 4.89 -1.35
C GLU A 186 17.34 4.06 -1.52
N GLN A 187 17.43 2.95 -0.78
CA GLN A 187 18.58 2.05 -0.89
C GLN A 187 18.46 1.03 -2.03
N ALA A 188 17.27 0.84 -2.58
CA ALA A 188 17.02 -0.11 -3.64
C ALA A 188 17.36 0.51 -5.01
N GLU A 189 18.35 -0.05 -5.70
CA GLU A 189 18.59 0.27 -7.10
C GLU A 189 17.39 -0.14 -7.95
N SER A 190 17.05 0.62 -9.02
CA SER A 190 15.85 0.42 -9.82
C SER A 190 15.64 -1.04 -10.27
N HIS A 191 16.71 -1.71 -10.70
CA HIS A 191 16.65 -3.11 -11.14
C HIS A 191 16.48 -4.14 -9.99
N GLN A 192 16.63 -3.74 -8.72
CA GLN A 192 16.51 -4.61 -7.54
C GLN A 192 15.25 -4.33 -6.73
N ARG A 193 14.49 -3.27 -7.02
CA ARG A 193 13.29 -2.87 -6.25
C ARG A 193 12.32 -4.02 -6.01
N GLY A 194 12.01 -4.81 -7.04
CA GLY A 194 11.13 -5.96 -6.91
C GLY A 194 11.63 -7.04 -5.94
N LYS A 195 12.94 -7.31 -5.90
CA LYS A 195 13.54 -8.27 -4.97
C LYS A 195 13.56 -7.73 -3.54
N VAL A 196 13.86 -6.44 -3.37
CA VAL A 196 13.85 -5.76 -2.07
C VAL A 196 12.44 -5.75 -1.51
N PHE A 197 11.46 -5.42 -2.33
CA PHE A 197 10.05 -5.43 -1.94
C PHE A 197 9.56 -6.84 -1.57
N ALA A 198 9.90 -7.87 -2.35
CA ALA A 198 9.57 -9.25 -2.02
C ALA A 198 10.18 -9.70 -0.68
N GLY A 199 11.43 -9.32 -0.39
CA GLY A 199 12.06 -9.59 0.92
C GLY A 199 11.34 -8.88 2.08
N TYR A 200 10.90 -7.65 1.87
CA TYR A 200 10.09 -6.90 2.84
C TYR A 200 8.75 -7.60 3.10
N MET A 201 8.07 -8.08 2.05
CA MET A 201 6.82 -8.84 2.16
C MET A 201 6.98 -10.11 2.99
N VAL A 202 8.04 -10.87 2.73
CA VAL A 202 8.36 -12.06 3.52
C VAL A 202 8.59 -11.71 4.99
N ALA A 203 9.28 -10.61 5.29
CA ALA A 203 9.49 -10.17 6.66
C ALA A 203 8.19 -9.74 7.35
N VAL A 204 7.25 -9.11 6.63
CA VAL A 204 5.92 -8.73 7.12
C VAL A 204 5.12 -9.98 7.50
N ASP A 205 4.90 -10.88 6.55
CA ASP A 205 4.06 -12.05 6.75
C ASP A 205 4.66 -13.02 7.79
N LEU A 206 5.98 -13.25 7.71
CA LEU A 206 6.69 -14.08 8.70
C LEU A 206 6.61 -13.48 10.10
N GLY A 207 6.70 -12.15 10.23
CA GLY A 207 6.52 -11.46 11.50
C GLY A 207 5.14 -11.73 12.10
N LEU A 208 4.08 -11.55 11.32
CA LEU A 208 2.71 -11.82 11.77
C LEU A 208 2.53 -13.28 12.23
N VAL A 209 3.05 -14.24 11.46
CA VAL A 209 3.00 -15.67 11.82
C VAL A 209 3.78 -15.98 13.10
N LEU A 210 4.97 -15.39 13.25
CA LEU A 210 5.76 -15.54 14.47
C LEU A 210 5.02 -14.97 15.69
N GLY A 211 4.31 -13.86 15.53
CA GLY A 211 3.45 -13.30 16.58
C GLY A 211 2.38 -14.29 17.05
N GLN A 212 1.73 -15.00 16.12
CA GLN A 212 0.77 -16.06 16.46
C GLN A 212 1.45 -17.23 17.18
N GLY A 213 2.64 -17.64 16.71
CA GLY A 213 3.44 -18.69 17.36
C GLY A 213 3.83 -18.33 18.78
N LEU A 214 4.28 -17.09 19.02
CA LEU A 214 4.62 -16.61 20.37
C LEU A 214 3.40 -16.65 21.31
N LEU A 215 2.21 -16.30 20.82
CA LEU A 215 0.99 -16.38 21.60
C LEU A 215 0.57 -17.83 21.86
N ALA A 216 0.70 -18.71 20.86
CA ALA A 216 0.40 -20.13 21.01
C ALA A 216 1.28 -20.83 22.05
N LEU A 217 2.50 -20.35 22.27
CA LEU A 217 3.40 -20.82 23.34
C LEU A 217 3.08 -20.21 24.71
N SER A 218 2.17 -19.25 24.79
CA SER A 218 1.75 -18.56 26.03
C SER A 218 0.32 -18.99 26.40
N PRO A 219 0.14 -20.12 27.12
CA PRO A 219 -1.19 -20.70 27.33
C PRO A 219 -2.09 -19.85 28.25
N THR A 220 -1.48 -18.93 29.01
CA THR A 220 -2.19 -18.02 29.92
C THR A 220 -2.30 -16.65 29.30
N LEU A 221 -3.52 -16.08 29.30
CA LEU A 221 -3.80 -14.72 28.81
C LEU A 221 -3.61 -13.70 29.96
N ASP A 222 -2.55 -13.85 30.75
CA ASP A 222 -2.12 -12.88 31.75
C ASP A 222 -1.39 -11.69 31.11
N TYR A 223 -0.65 -10.89 31.89
CA TYR A 223 0.13 -9.76 31.40
C TYR A 223 1.40 -10.15 30.62
N LYS A 224 1.85 -11.41 30.67
CA LYS A 224 3.10 -11.85 30.03
C LYS A 224 3.13 -11.69 28.52
N PRO A 225 2.06 -12.00 27.76
CA PRO A 225 2.02 -11.69 26.34
C PRO A 225 2.23 -10.21 26.03
N LEU A 226 1.73 -9.27 26.87
CA LEU A 226 1.98 -7.83 26.71
C LEU A 226 3.45 -7.49 26.89
N LEU A 227 4.16 -8.14 27.82
CA LEU A 227 5.61 -7.96 27.95
C LEU A 227 6.36 -8.45 26.71
N LEU A 228 5.95 -9.58 26.12
CA LEU A 228 6.53 -10.08 24.88
C LEU A 228 6.29 -9.11 23.72
N VAL A 229 5.10 -8.52 23.61
CA VAL A 229 4.83 -7.46 22.62
C VAL A 229 5.76 -6.26 22.84
N ALA A 230 5.88 -5.79 24.08
CA ALA A 230 6.76 -4.68 24.43
C ALA A 230 8.23 -4.99 24.11
N ILE A 231 8.70 -6.23 24.36
CA ILE A 231 10.02 -6.69 23.96
C ILE A 231 10.19 -6.65 22.45
N CYS A 232 9.22 -7.14 21.68
CA CYS A 232 9.26 -7.08 20.21
C CYS A 232 9.36 -5.64 19.70
N PHE A 233 8.53 -4.72 20.22
CA PHE A 233 8.54 -3.30 19.83
C PHE A 233 9.80 -2.56 20.29
N ALA A 234 10.37 -2.90 21.43
CA ALA A 234 11.65 -2.34 21.86
C ALA A 234 12.82 -2.93 21.06
N SER A 235 12.79 -4.25 20.78
CA SER A 235 13.87 -4.94 20.07
C SER A 235 13.96 -4.54 18.59
N CYS A 236 12.87 -4.09 17.96
CA CYS A 236 12.93 -3.62 16.58
C CYS A 236 13.81 -2.36 16.40
N LEU A 237 14.11 -1.64 17.48
CA LEU A 237 15.04 -0.51 17.48
C LEU A 237 16.50 -0.93 17.31
N ILE A 238 16.87 -2.12 17.81
CA ILE A 238 18.26 -2.57 17.86
C ILE A 238 18.89 -2.66 16.45
N PRO A 239 18.31 -3.42 15.49
CA PRO A 239 18.89 -3.53 14.16
C PRO A 239 18.95 -2.19 13.44
N LEU A 240 17.96 -1.32 13.67
CA LEU A 240 17.92 -0.01 13.05
C LEU A 240 18.99 0.95 13.62
N ALA A 241 19.18 0.94 14.94
CA ALA A 241 20.22 1.76 15.60
C ALA A 241 21.63 1.37 15.18
N MET A 242 21.87 0.12 14.79
CA MET A 242 23.14 -0.39 14.29
C MET A 242 23.41 -0.05 12.81
N THR A 243 22.43 0.48 12.10
CA THR A 243 22.57 0.81 10.66
C THR A 243 23.35 2.10 10.47
N ARG A 244 24.45 2.03 9.70
CA ARG A 244 25.42 3.15 9.54
C ARG A 244 25.07 4.15 8.43
N ARG A 245 23.89 4.12 7.77
CA ARG A 245 23.71 4.83 6.49
C ARG A 245 22.48 5.72 6.40
N VAL A 246 22.74 6.82 5.74
CA VAL A 246 22.03 7.71 4.82
C VAL A 246 20.69 8.28 5.30
N HIS A 247 20.61 9.59 5.17
CA HIS A 247 19.38 10.34 5.37
C HIS A 247 18.53 10.23 4.09
N PRO A 248 17.38 9.55 4.15
CA PRO A 248 16.50 9.43 2.99
C PRO A 248 15.98 10.79 2.49
N ALA A 249 15.63 10.85 1.21
CA ALA A 249 15.08 12.03 0.56
C ALA A 249 13.78 12.51 1.24
N LYS A 250 13.43 13.77 1.06
CA LYS A 250 12.21 14.35 1.64
C LYS A 250 10.97 13.67 1.06
N LEU A 251 10.11 13.18 1.95
CA LEU A 251 8.83 12.59 1.58
C LEU A 251 7.87 13.67 1.09
N VAL A 252 7.33 13.50 -0.10
CA VAL A 252 6.26 14.34 -0.65
C VAL A 252 4.94 13.57 -0.56
N ALA A 253 3.94 14.17 0.07
CA ALA A 253 2.61 13.56 0.15
C ALA A 253 1.95 13.58 -1.24
N ALA A 254 1.54 12.42 -1.74
CA ALA A 254 0.78 12.33 -2.97
C ALA A 254 -0.64 12.92 -2.78
N PRO A 255 -1.15 13.74 -3.71
CA PRO A 255 -2.49 14.29 -3.62
C PRO A 255 -3.55 13.18 -3.74
N LEU A 256 -4.58 13.23 -2.88
CA LEU A 256 -5.72 12.30 -2.94
C LEU A 256 -6.74 12.81 -3.97
N GLU A 257 -6.66 12.32 -5.19
CA GLU A 257 -7.60 12.64 -6.29
C GLU A 257 -8.85 11.74 -6.24
N VAL A 258 -9.63 11.83 -5.17
CA VAL A 258 -10.76 10.91 -4.87
C VAL A 258 -11.74 10.82 -6.04
N ARG A 259 -12.18 11.96 -6.60
CA ARG A 259 -13.17 12.00 -7.69
C ARG A 259 -12.66 11.32 -8.96
N PHE A 260 -11.39 11.55 -9.30
CA PHE A 260 -10.76 10.95 -10.47
C PHE A 260 -10.70 9.42 -10.35
N PHE A 261 -10.18 8.91 -9.24
CA PHE A 261 -10.03 7.46 -9.05
C PHE A 261 -11.38 6.75 -8.90
N TRP A 262 -12.37 7.39 -8.26
CA TRP A 262 -13.72 6.82 -8.18
C TRP A 262 -14.37 6.65 -9.56
N GLN A 263 -14.13 7.55 -10.48
CA GLN A 263 -14.62 7.44 -11.85
C GLN A 263 -13.82 6.45 -12.69
N ARG A 264 -12.50 6.35 -12.46
CA ARG A 264 -11.57 5.55 -13.25
C ARG A 264 -11.54 4.07 -12.87
N VAL A 265 -11.54 3.77 -11.58
CA VAL A 265 -11.36 2.41 -11.02
C VAL A 265 -12.39 2.04 -9.94
N PRO A 266 -13.70 2.27 -10.13
CA PRO A 266 -14.71 2.09 -9.09
C PRO A 266 -14.77 0.64 -8.60
N GLN A 267 -14.60 -0.34 -9.48
CA GLN A 267 -14.67 -1.76 -9.13
C GLN A 267 -13.50 -2.19 -8.24
N ALA A 268 -12.29 -1.72 -8.52
CA ALA A 268 -11.13 -1.97 -7.68
C ALA A 268 -11.28 -1.31 -6.31
N LEU A 269 -11.73 -0.05 -6.24
CA LEU A 269 -11.99 0.66 -4.99
C LEU A 269 -13.06 -0.04 -4.14
N GLY A 270 -14.16 -0.46 -4.74
CA GLY A 270 -15.21 -1.22 -4.04
C GLY A 270 -14.70 -2.57 -3.53
N THR A 271 -13.90 -3.29 -4.32
CA THR A 271 -13.29 -4.56 -3.90
C THR A 271 -12.32 -4.34 -2.72
N ILE A 272 -11.49 -3.30 -2.77
CA ILE A 272 -10.54 -2.96 -1.71
C ILE A 272 -11.28 -2.53 -0.42
N PHE A 273 -12.35 -1.75 -0.54
CA PHE A 273 -13.18 -1.39 0.60
C PHE A 273 -13.76 -2.63 1.28
N ILE A 274 -14.33 -3.55 0.50
CA ILE A 274 -14.89 -4.80 1.01
C ILE A 274 -13.81 -5.72 1.59
N ALA A 275 -12.63 -5.81 0.96
CA ALA A 275 -11.49 -6.51 1.53
C ALA A 275 -11.10 -5.93 2.88
N GLY A 276 -11.06 -4.58 3.01
CA GLY A 276 -10.83 -3.90 4.29
C GLY A 276 -11.86 -4.25 5.36
N LEU A 277 -13.16 -4.28 5.01
CA LEU A 277 -14.23 -4.72 5.93
C LEU A 277 -13.96 -6.12 6.48
N MET A 278 -13.58 -7.05 5.62
CA MET A 278 -13.36 -8.45 5.99
C MET A 278 -12.06 -8.67 6.76
N VAL A 279 -10.94 -8.18 6.22
CA VAL A 279 -9.60 -8.41 6.81
C VAL A 279 -9.42 -7.62 8.10
N GLY A 280 -9.93 -6.37 8.15
CA GLY A 280 -9.92 -5.57 9.37
C GLY A 280 -10.67 -6.24 10.52
N ALA A 281 -11.82 -6.86 10.23
CA ALA A 281 -12.56 -7.65 11.21
C ALA A 281 -11.84 -8.97 11.56
N PHE A 282 -11.19 -9.60 10.60
CA PHE A 282 -10.50 -10.89 10.77
C PHE A 282 -9.46 -10.85 11.89
N TYR A 283 -8.54 -9.90 11.86
CA TYR A 283 -7.44 -9.86 12.83
C TYR A 283 -7.89 -9.75 14.29
N GLY A 284 -9.02 -9.10 14.54
CA GLY A 284 -9.56 -8.97 15.89
C GLY A 284 -10.58 -10.04 16.30
N LEU A 285 -11.45 -10.43 15.37
CA LEU A 285 -12.64 -11.24 15.69
C LEU A 285 -12.51 -12.71 15.27
N ALA A 286 -11.59 -13.09 14.37
CA ALA A 286 -11.34 -14.50 14.07
C ALA A 286 -10.81 -15.30 15.28
N PRO A 287 -9.88 -14.77 16.11
CA PRO A 287 -9.51 -15.45 17.35
C PRO A 287 -10.67 -15.56 18.35
N VAL A 288 -11.55 -14.56 18.43
CA VAL A 288 -12.77 -14.59 19.25
C VAL A 288 -13.73 -15.65 18.74
N TYR A 289 -13.94 -15.72 17.42
CA TYR A 289 -14.74 -16.77 16.79
C TYR A 289 -14.20 -18.16 17.15
N ALA A 290 -12.89 -18.40 17.01
CA ALA A 290 -12.26 -19.67 17.32
C ALA A 290 -12.45 -20.04 18.79
N ASN A 291 -12.19 -19.12 19.71
CA ASN A 291 -12.32 -19.34 21.15
C ASN A 291 -13.78 -19.64 21.55
N ARG A 292 -14.77 -18.90 21.01
CA ARG A 292 -16.19 -19.16 21.29
C ARG A 292 -16.73 -20.46 20.70
N ASN A 293 -16.03 -21.04 19.73
CA ASN A 293 -16.29 -22.39 19.21
C ASN A 293 -15.52 -23.48 20.01
N GLY A 294 -14.99 -23.16 21.18
CA GLY A 294 -14.40 -24.13 22.10
C GLY A 294 -12.91 -24.34 21.96
N LEU A 295 -12.21 -23.55 21.15
CA LEU A 295 -10.74 -23.60 21.04
C LEU A 295 -10.11 -22.83 22.20
N ASP A 296 -9.03 -23.37 22.76
CA ASP A 296 -8.23 -22.64 23.73
C ASP A 296 -7.42 -21.50 23.07
N ALA A 297 -6.69 -20.71 23.86
CA ALA A 297 -5.91 -19.57 23.36
C ALA A 297 -4.83 -19.99 22.36
N SER A 298 -4.15 -21.13 22.62
CA SER A 298 -3.12 -21.67 21.75
C SER A 298 -3.70 -22.13 20.41
N GLN A 299 -4.78 -22.89 20.45
CA GLN A 299 -5.49 -23.36 19.26
C GLN A 299 -6.07 -22.21 18.44
N SER A 300 -6.63 -21.18 19.08
CA SER A 300 -7.14 -19.99 18.43
C SER A 300 -6.04 -19.20 17.73
N SER A 301 -4.89 -19.04 18.37
CA SER A 301 -3.72 -18.38 17.76
C SER A 301 -3.17 -19.19 16.58
N PHE A 302 -3.11 -20.52 16.72
CA PHE A 302 -2.68 -21.38 15.62
C PHE A 302 -3.65 -21.33 14.44
N PHE A 303 -4.96 -21.28 14.69
CA PHE A 303 -5.99 -21.09 13.65
C PHE A 303 -5.75 -19.78 12.87
N VAL A 304 -5.55 -18.65 13.56
CA VAL A 304 -5.26 -17.35 12.92
C VAL A 304 -3.96 -17.42 12.14
N GLY A 305 -2.91 -18.00 12.72
CA GLY A 305 -1.62 -18.19 12.06
C GLY A 305 -1.72 -19.00 10.78
N MET A 306 -2.51 -20.09 10.78
CA MET A 306 -2.76 -20.93 9.59
C MET A 306 -3.48 -20.15 8.48
N CYS A 307 -4.43 -19.28 8.82
CA CYS A 307 -5.09 -18.42 7.84
C CYS A 307 -4.12 -17.43 7.19
N ILE A 308 -3.21 -16.84 7.98
CA ILE A 308 -2.18 -15.90 7.48
C ILE A 308 -1.18 -16.64 6.57
N VAL A 309 -0.69 -17.80 7.00
CA VAL A 309 0.21 -18.65 6.17
C VAL A 309 -0.46 -19.02 4.85
N ALA A 310 -1.75 -19.36 4.87
CA ALA A 310 -2.51 -19.68 3.67
C ALA A 310 -2.57 -18.50 2.70
N GLY A 311 -2.81 -17.29 3.21
CA GLY A 311 -2.78 -16.05 2.43
C GLY A 311 -1.44 -15.82 1.77
N PHE A 312 -0.35 -15.96 2.53
CA PHE A 312 1.01 -15.83 2.03
C PHE A 312 1.32 -16.87 0.92
N CYS A 313 1.01 -18.15 1.17
CA CYS A 313 1.23 -19.21 0.18
C CYS A 313 0.41 -19.00 -1.10
N ALA A 314 -0.77 -18.40 -1.02
CA ALA A 314 -1.65 -18.17 -2.14
C ALA A 314 -1.20 -17.01 -3.04
N GLN A 315 -0.40 -16.08 -2.55
CA GLN A 315 0.02 -14.90 -3.32
C GLN A 315 0.74 -15.27 -4.61
N TRP A 316 1.64 -16.24 -4.56
CA TRP A 316 2.39 -16.66 -5.76
C TRP A 316 1.50 -17.36 -6.82
N PRO A 317 0.71 -18.41 -6.52
CA PRO A 317 -0.11 -19.07 -7.53
C PRO A 317 -1.23 -18.18 -8.06
N LEU A 318 -1.85 -17.36 -7.21
CA LEU A 318 -2.89 -16.43 -7.65
C LEU A 318 -2.32 -15.24 -8.43
N GLY A 319 -1.11 -14.79 -8.11
CA GLY A 319 -0.37 -13.82 -8.90
C GLY A 319 -0.11 -14.32 -10.31
N TRP A 320 0.44 -15.53 -10.43
CA TRP A 320 0.68 -16.18 -11.72
C TRP A 320 -0.61 -16.37 -12.53
N LEU A 321 -1.72 -16.68 -11.87
CA LEU A 321 -3.03 -16.82 -12.50
C LEU A 321 -3.58 -15.45 -12.93
N SER A 322 -3.37 -14.41 -12.12
CA SER A 322 -3.77 -13.02 -12.38
C SER A 322 -3.08 -12.41 -13.61
N ASP A 323 -1.87 -12.87 -13.95
CA ASP A 323 -1.17 -12.41 -15.15
C ASP A 323 -1.67 -13.08 -16.44
N ARG A 324 -2.44 -14.17 -16.33
CA ARG A 324 -2.95 -14.95 -17.46
C ARG A 324 -4.44 -14.86 -17.70
N LEU A 325 -5.21 -14.59 -16.66
CA LEU A 325 -6.65 -14.48 -16.70
C LEU A 325 -7.09 -13.04 -16.50
N ASP A 326 -8.29 -12.70 -16.98
CA ASP A 326 -8.91 -11.42 -16.64
C ASP A 326 -9.12 -11.31 -15.12
N ARG A 327 -8.52 -10.27 -14.54
CA ARG A 327 -8.50 -10.05 -13.10
C ARG A 327 -9.89 -9.90 -12.50
N SER A 328 -10.85 -9.40 -13.25
CA SER A 328 -12.25 -9.26 -12.78
C SER A 328 -12.93 -10.62 -12.65
N TRP A 329 -12.68 -11.54 -13.59
CA TRP A 329 -13.17 -12.92 -13.49
C TRP A 329 -12.51 -13.64 -12.31
N LEU A 330 -11.22 -13.41 -12.12
CA LEU A 330 -10.48 -14.02 -11.01
C LEU A 330 -10.99 -13.54 -9.64
N ILE A 331 -11.20 -12.22 -9.47
CA ILE A 331 -11.81 -11.66 -8.24
C ILE A 331 -13.19 -12.23 -8.01
N ARG A 332 -14.01 -12.31 -9.04
CA ARG A 332 -15.35 -12.87 -8.93
C ARG A 332 -15.36 -14.35 -8.58
N GLY A 333 -14.49 -15.14 -9.22
CA GLY A 333 -14.30 -16.56 -8.91
C GLY A 333 -13.82 -16.78 -7.47
N ASN A 334 -12.83 -15.99 -7.05
CA ASN A 334 -12.32 -15.98 -5.68
C ASN A 334 -13.43 -15.66 -4.67
N ALA A 335 -14.29 -14.66 -4.96
CA ALA A 335 -15.43 -14.30 -4.11
C ALA A 335 -16.47 -15.43 -4.02
N VAL A 336 -16.79 -16.11 -5.12
CA VAL A 336 -17.67 -17.30 -5.09
C VAL A 336 -17.09 -18.40 -4.22
N LEU A 337 -15.80 -18.72 -4.40
CA LEU A 337 -15.13 -19.75 -3.60
C LEU A 337 -15.06 -19.36 -2.11
N LEU A 338 -14.78 -18.09 -1.81
CA LEU A 338 -14.78 -17.56 -0.43
C LEU A 338 -16.16 -17.67 0.22
N CYS A 339 -17.22 -17.34 -0.52
CA CYS A 339 -18.60 -17.51 -0.03
C CYS A 339 -18.87 -18.97 0.33
N LEU A 340 -18.56 -19.91 -0.57
CA LEU A 340 -18.79 -21.34 -0.36
C LEU A 340 -17.93 -21.90 0.80
N ALA A 341 -16.66 -21.52 0.86
CA ALA A 341 -15.74 -21.94 1.92
C ALA A 341 -16.14 -21.39 3.30
N SER A 342 -16.81 -20.26 3.37
CA SER A 342 -17.28 -19.68 4.63
C SER A 342 -18.52 -20.34 5.21
N ILE A 343 -19.34 -21.05 4.40
CA ILE A 343 -20.60 -21.67 4.84
C ILE A 343 -20.42 -22.66 6.00
N PRO A 344 -19.45 -23.59 5.98
CA PRO A 344 -19.28 -24.53 7.10
C PRO A 344 -18.96 -23.84 8.44
N MET A 345 -18.43 -22.61 8.39
CA MET A 345 -18.04 -21.82 9.56
C MET A 345 -19.18 -20.93 10.11
N TRP A 346 -20.40 -21.03 9.59
CA TRP A 346 -21.54 -20.28 10.09
C TRP A 346 -22.03 -20.71 11.48
N GLY A 347 -21.47 -21.82 12.04
CA GLY A 347 -21.84 -22.33 13.35
C GLY A 347 -23.12 -23.17 13.35
N LEU A 348 -23.61 -23.57 12.17
CA LEU A 348 -24.75 -24.48 12.02
C LEU A 348 -24.38 -25.91 12.44
N VAL A 349 -23.11 -26.28 12.31
CA VAL A 349 -22.54 -27.57 12.66
C VAL A 349 -21.24 -27.35 13.42
N THR A 350 -21.01 -28.10 14.49
CA THR A 350 -19.72 -28.09 15.19
C THR A 350 -18.67 -28.83 14.36
N LEU A 351 -17.67 -28.10 13.88
CA LEU A 351 -16.57 -28.66 13.11
C LEU A 351 -15.50 -29.26 14.06
N PRO A 352 -14.97 -30.44 13.79
CA PRO A 352 -13.79 -30.92 14.50
C PRO A 352 -12.59 -30.01 14.19
N TYR A 353 -11.66 -29.91 15.15
CA TYR A 353 -10.54 -28.95 15.10
C TYR A 353 -9.75 -28.99 13.78
N TRP A 354 -9.40 -30.20 13.32
CA TRP A 354 -8.63 -30.34 12.06
C TRP A 354 -9.39 -29.85 10.81
N LEU A 355 -10.73 -30.02 10.81
CA LEU A 355 -11.57 -29.55 9.71
C LEU A 355 -11.75 -28.02 9.76
N LEU A 356 -11.82 -27.47 10.98
CA LEU A 356 -11.85 -26.02 11.18
C LEU A 356 -10.54 -25.38 10.70
N LEU A 357 -9.38 -26.00 10.97
CA LEU A 357 -8.08 -25.55 10.47
C LEU A 357 -8.00 -25.62 8.94
N ALA A 358 -8.41 -26.74 8.35
CA ALA A 358 -8.40 -26.92 6.89
C ALA A 358 -9.28 -25.91 6.19
N ASN A 359 -10.48 -25.68 6.74
CA ASN A 359 -11.42 -24.70 6.20
C ASN A 359 -10.92 -23.26 6.42
N GLY A 360 -10.32 -22.97 7.59
CA GLY A 360 -9.63 -21.72 7.89
C GLY A 360 -8.47 -21.45 6.93
N PHE A 361 -7.70 -22.48 6.57
CA PHE A 361 -6.66 -22.37 5.55
C PHE A 361 -7.24 -21.94 4.19
N VAL A 362 -8.31 -22.58 3.73
CA VAL A 362 -8.96 -22.22 2.44
C VAL A 362 -9.56 -20.83 2.48
N THR A 363 -10.29 -20.47 3.54
CA THR A 363 -10.88 -19.12 3.68
C THR A 363 -9.81 -18.05 3.81
N GLY A 364 -8.72 -18.28 4.56
CA GLY A 364 -7.58 -17.36 4.66
C GLY A 364 -6.88 -17.16 3.31
N MET A 365 -6.65 -18.24 2.56
CA MET A 365 -6.10 -18.18 1.21
C MET A 365 -6.91 -17.26 0.30
N LEU A 366 -8.23 -17.39 0.30
CA LEU A 366 -9.11 -16.61 -0.56
C LEU A 366 -9.30 -15.18 -0.06
N LEU A 367 -9.33 -14.97 1.26
CA LEU A 367 -9.55 -13.67 1.88
C LEU A 367 -8.37 -12.71 1.64
N PHE A 368 -7.15 -13.15 1.95
CA PHE A 368 -5.96 -12.29 1.86
C PHE A 368 -5.50 -12.00 0.44
N THR A 369 -6.00 -12.72 -0.55
CA THR A 369 -5.69 -12.47 -1.97
C THR A 369 -6.59 -11.44 -2.64
N LEU A 370 -7.71 -11.05 -2.04
CA LEU A 370 -8.62 -10.05 -2.62
C LEU A 370 -7.96 -8.67 -2.78
N TYR A 371 -7.22 -8.22 -1.76
CA TYR A 371 -6.55 -6.92 -1.79
C TYR A 371 -5.51 -6.82 -2.93
N PRO A 372 -4.50 -7.71 -3.04
CA PRO A 372 -3.51 -7.64 -4.11
C PRO A 372 -4.10 -7.82 -5.52
N LEU A 373 -5.15 -8.64 -5.68
CA LEU A 373 -5.86 -8.75 -6.96
C LEU A 373 -6.57 -7.44 -7.35
N ALA A 374 -7.19 -6.76 -6.40
CA ALA A 374 -7.85 -5.49 -6.65
C ALA A 374 -6.86 -4.35 -6.92
N VAL A 375 -5.69 -4.34 -6.24
CA VAL A 375 -4.57 -3.43 -6.53
C VAL A 375 -4.07 -3.64 -7.96
N ALA A 376 -3.89 -4.89 -8.38
CA ALA A 376 -3.48 -5.22 -9.74
C ALA A 376 -4.51 -4.75 -10.78
N LEU A 377 -5.81 -4.96 -10.51
CA LEU A 377 -6.91 -4.49 -11.36
C LEU A 377 -6.93 -2.96 -11.49
N ALA A 378 -6.61 -2.24 -10.41
CA ALA A 378 -6.54 -0.77 -10.42
C ALA A 378 -5.36 -0.27 -11.26
N ASN A 379 -4.19 -0.88 -11.11
CA ASN A 379 -2.98 -0.49 -11.84
C ASN A 379 -3.09 -0.70 -13.36
N ASP A 380 -3.91 -1.66 -13.84
CA ASP A 380 -4.17 -1.87 -15.27
C ASP A 380 -4.88 -0.70 -15.95
N ARG A 381 -5.39 0.26 -15.19
CA ARG A 381 -6.26 1.33 -15.69
C ARG A 381 -5.78 2.73 -15.38
N VAL A 382 -4.68 2.83 -14.66
CA VAL A 382 -4.11 4.11 -14.26
C VAL A 382 -2.70 4.24 -14.81
N GLU A 383 -2.45 5.36 -15.46
CA GLU A 383 -1.17 5.71 -16.05
C GLU A 383 -0.08 5.79 -14.98
N GLN A 384 1.15 5.45 -15.37
CA GLN A 384 2.33 5.37 -14.51
C GLN A 384 2.55 6.60 -13.60
N PRO A 385 2.46 7.86 -14.06
CA PRO A 385 2.72 9.02 -13.21
C PRO A 385 1.74 9.15 -12.02
N ARG A 386 0.55 8.54 -12.10
CA ARG A 386 -0.49 8.62 -11.08
C ARG A 386 -0.56 7.39 -10.16
N ARG A 387 0.31 6.39 -10.34
CA ARG A 387 0.28 5.14 -9.55
C ARG A 387 0.56 5.37 -8.06
N VAL A 388 1.44 6.32 -7.71
CA VAL A 388 1.70 6.68 -6.30
C VAL A 388 0.44 7.28 -5.64
N ALA A 389 -0.25 8.20 -6.33
CA ALA A 389 -1.51 8.76 -5.85
C ALA A 389 -2.63 7.69 -5.79
N LEU A 390 -2.66 6.77 -6.76
CA LEU A 390 -3.55 5.61 -6.75
C LEU A 390 -3.34 4.76 -5.50
N SER A 391 -2.11 4.38 -5.19
CA SER A 391 -1.81 3.54 -4.02
C SER A 391 -2.21 4.22 -2.71
N ALA A 392 -2.00 5.53 -2.58
CA ALA A 392 -2.48 6.30 -1.43
C ALA A 392 -4.02 6.25 -1.31
N MET A 393 -4.74 6.33 -2.45
CA MET A 393 -6.20 6.21 -2.49
C MET A 393 -6.67 4.80 -2.13
N LEU A 394 -6.02 3.75 -2.65
CA LEU A 394 -6.36 2.35 -2.38
C LEU A 394 -6.18 2.02 -0.90
N LEU A 395 -5.04 2.41 -0.30
CA LEU A 395 -4.77 2.18 1.13
C LEU A 395 -5.72 2.98 2.04
N THR A 396 -6.07 4.22 1.65
CA THR A 396 -7.07 5.00 2.39
C THR A 396 -8.44 4.32 2.34
N THR A 397 -8.84 3.83 1.17
CA THR A 397 -10.11 3.10 0.97
C THR A 397 -10.14 1.80 1.78
N TYR A 398 -9.05 1.04 1.75
CA TYR A 398 -8.88 -0.15 2.60
C TYR A 398 -8.98 0.20 4.08
N GLY A 399 -8.26 1.23 4.53
CA GLY A 399 -8.26 1.67 5.93
C GLY A 399 -9.65 2.07 6.43
N VAL A 400 -10.45 2.75 5.60
CA VAL A 400 -11.86 3.06 5.94
C VAL A 400 -12.68 1.78 6.12
N GLY A 401 -12.53 0.81 5.21
CA GLY A 401 -13.17 -0.50 5.35
C GLY A 401 -12.73 -1.22 6.62
N ALA A 402 -11.42 -1.23 6.90
CA ALA A 402 -10.84 -1.86 8.08
C ALA A 402 -11.24 -1.19 9.40
N CYS A 403 -11.63 0.09 9.39
CA CYS A 403 -12.24 0.75 10.55
C CYS A 403 -13.69 0.31 10.77
N ILE A 404 -14.47 0.20 9.70
CA ILE A 404 -15.91 -0.09 9.79
C ILE A 404 -16.17 -1.58 10.05
N GLY A 405 -15.41 -2.46 9.37
CA GLY A 405 -15.61 -3.91 9.43
C GLY A 405 -15.68 -4.50 10.82
N PRO A 406 -14.68 -4.25 11.70
CA PRO A 406 -14.67 -4.78 13.06
C PRO A 406 -15.85 -4.28 13.90
N LEU A 407 -16.28 -3.03 13.73
CA LEU A 407 -17.44 -2.47 14.45
C LEU A 407 -18.72 -3.18 14.05
N VAL A 408 -18.95 -3.34 12.75
CA VAL A 408 -20.14 -4.04 12.24
C VAL A 408 -20.14 -5.50 12.67
N ALA A 409 -19.01 -6.19 12.49
CA ALA A 409 -18.89 -7.59 12.85
C ALA A 409 -19.03 -7.80 14.38
N GLY A 410 -18.35 -6.99 15.20
CA GLY A 410 -18.43 -7.06 16.65
C GLY A 410 -19.83 -6.75 17.20
N ALA A 411 -20.52 -5.74 16.64
CA ALA A 411 -21.90 -5.42 17.01
C ALA A 411 -22.85 -6.57 16.70
N LEU A 412 -22.73 -7.17 15.53
CA LEU A 412 -23.61 -8.25 15.09
C LEU A 412 -23.29 -9.57 15.81
N MET A 413 -22.02 -9.91 16.01
CA MET A 413 -21.61 -11.10 16.76
C MET A 413 -22.14 -11.09 18.20
N ARG A 414 -22.19 -9.92 18.84
CA ARG A 414 -22.77 -9.74 20.19
C ARG A 414 -24.21 -10.22 20.27
N HIS A 415 -25.01 -9.99 19.22
CA HIS A 415 -26.46 -10.29 19.23
C HIS A 415 -26.79 -11.67 18.65
N PHE A 416 -26.05 -12.14 17.66
CA PHE A 416 -26.38 -13.33 16.88
C PHE A 416 -25.38 -14.47 17.02
N GLY A 417 -24.33 -14.27 17.80
CA GLY A 417 -23.31 -15.30 18.07
C GLY A 417 -22.12 -15.29 17.11
N PRO A 418 -21.08 -16.13 17.40
CA PRO A 418 -19.79 -16.06 16.71
C PRO A 418 -19.85 -16.43 15.23
N GLY A 419 -20.74 -17.34 14.82
CA GLY A 419 -20.90 -17.77 13.43
C GLY A 419 -21.23 -16.64 12.47
N LEU A 420 -21.81 -15.54 12.99
CA LEU A 420 -22.14 -14.39 12.19
C LEU A 420 -20.92 -13.73 11.53
N PHE A 421 -19.73 -13.86 12.12
CA PHE A 421 -18.50 -13.38 11.50
C PHE A 421 -18.34 -13.94 10.07
N TYR A 422 -18.42 -15.27 9.91
CA TYR A 422 -18.29 -15.89 8.59
C TYR A 422 -19.54 -15.76 7.72
N MET A 423 -20.73 -15.55 8.31
CA MET A 423 -21.91 -15.15 7.54
C MET A 423 -21.71 -13.77 6.89
N LEU A 424 -21.11 -12.83 7.60
CA LEU A 424 -20.76 -11.52 7.04
C LEU A 424 -19.71 -11.64 5.93
N VAL A 425 -18.68 -12.47 6.12
CA VAL A 425 -17.67 -12.73 5.07
C VAL A 425 -18.36 -13.29 3.82
N SER A 426 -19.29 -14.23 3.96
CA SER A 426 -20.10 -14.75 2.84
C SER A 426 -20.95 -13.66 2.20
N GLY A 427 -21.61 -12.82 2.99
CA GLY A 427 -22.44 -11.71 2.49
C GLY A 427 -21.63 -10.70 1.69
N TYR A 428 -20.45 -10.32 2.18
CA TYR A 428 -19.51 -9.44 1.47
C TYR A 428 -18.96 -10.09 0.20
N ALA A 429 -18.69 -11.39 0.24
CA ALA A 429 -18.27 -12.15 -0.95
C ALA A 429 -19.37 -12.19 -2.01
N VAL A 430 -20.63 -12.40 -1.62
CA VAL A 430 -21.78 -12.30 -2.54
C VAL A 430 -21.89 -10.89 -3.12
N LEU A 431 -21.74 -9.86 -2.30
CA LEU A 431 -21.74 -8.47 -2.78
C LEU A 431 -20.65 -8.24 -3.84
N LEU A 432 -19.45 -8.81 -3.66
CA LEU A 432 -18.37 -8.73 -4.65
C LEU A 432 -18.73 -9.40 -5.97
N VAL A 433 -19.40 -10.56 -5.94
CA VAL A 433 -19.83 -11.27 -7.15
C VAL A 433 -20.74 -10.39 -8.02
N PHE A 434 -21.63 -9.59 -7.40
CA PHE A 434 -22.50 -8.67 -8.13
C PHE A 434 -21.82 -7.33 -8.47
N TRP A 435 -20.92 -6.85 -7.61
CA TRP A 435 -20.20 -5.58 -7.80
C TRP A 435 -19.21 -5.64 -8.97
N VAL A 436 -18.40 -6.71 -9.04
CA VAL A 436 -17.39 -6.88 -10.08
C VAL A 436 -18.02 -7.47 -11.33
N GLN A 437 -18.16 -6.63 -12.37
CA GLN A 437 -18.79 -7.02 -13.65
C GLN A 437 -17.74 -7.06 -14.76
N PRO A 438 -17.32 -8.24 -15.25
CA PRO A 438 -16.27 -8.36 -16.26
C PRO A 438 -16.54 -7.56 -17.54
N LYS A 439 -17.79 -7.53 -18.01
CA LYS A 439 -18.20 -6.80 -19.22
C LYS A 439 -18.02 -5.28 -19.16
N ARG A 440 -18.05 -4.71 -17.96
CA ARG A 440 -17.80 -3.27 -17.74
C ARG A 440 -16.32 -2.94 -17.60
N VAL A 441 -15.49 -3.96 -17.46
CA VAL A 441 -14.04 -3.84 -17.21
C VAL A 441 -13.26 -3.74 -18.51
N THR A 442 -13.76 -4.26 -19.61
CA THR A 442 -13.15 -4.18 -20.97
C THR A 442 -13.41 -2.88 -21.73
N GLY A 443 -13.94 -1.84 -21.06
CA GLY A 443 -14.25 -0.55 -21.70
C GLY A 443 -13.02 0.34 -21.95
N GLU A 444 -13.25 1.48 -22.56
CA GLU A 444 -12.40 2.52 -23.17
C GLU A 444 -11.16 3.01 -22.38
N HIS A 445 -10.82 2.42 -21.23
CA HIS A 445 -9.83 2.94 -20.30
C HIS A 445 -8.69 1.95 -20.00
N ARG A 446 -8.44 0.98 -20.87
CA ARG A 446 -7.30 0.09 -20.73
C ARG A 446 -6.04 0.84 -21.14
N VAL A 447 -5.00 0.78 -20.32
CA VAL A 447 -3.67 1.32 -20.65
C VAL A 447 -3.01 0.37 -21.65
N ASP A 448 -2.32 0.88 -22.67
CA ASP A 448 -1.69 0.07 -23.72
C ASP A 448 -0.64 -0.93 -23.18
N GLU A 449 -0.08 -0.66 -22.01
CA GLU A 449 0.90 -1.52 -21.30
C GLU A 449 0.26 -2.60 -20.41
N ALA A 450 -1.07 -2.65 -20.32
CA ALA A 450 -1.76 -3.66 -19.51
C ALA A 450 -1.93 -4.99 -20.28
N PRO A 451 -1.95 -6.17 -19.60
CA PRO A 451 -1.88 -6.32 -18.14
C PRO A 451 -0.45 -6.22 -17.60
N LEU A 452 -0.30 -5.47 -16.52
CA LEU A 452 0.97 -5.36 -15.82
C LEU A 452 1.24 -6.63 -14.98
N GLN A 453 2.52 -6.97 -14.78
CA GLN A 453 2.90 -8.06 -13.91
C GLN A 453 2.28 -7.91 -12.52
N HIS A 454 1.74 -9.00 -11.98
CA HIS A 454 1.20 -9.02 -10.62
C HIS A 454 2.34 -8.84 -9.61
N VAL A 455 2.16 -7.90 -8.68
CA VAL A 455 3.04 -7.72 -7.52
C VAL A 455 2.20 -7.93 -6.28
N ALA A 456 2.60 -8.87 -5.44
CA ALA A 456 1.95 -9.10 -4.16
C ALA A 456 2.13 -7.86 -3.28
N MET A 457 1.03 -7.24 -2.88
CA MET A 457 1.05 -6.10 -1.97
C MET A 457 0.30 -6.47 -0.69
N PRO A 458 0.89 -6.32 0.50
CA PRO A 458 0.18 -6.56 1.74
C PRO A 458 -0.79 -5.41 2.02
N ASP A 459 -1.75 -5.71 2.84
CA ASP A 459 -2.71 -4.77 3.40
C ASP A 459 -2.16 -3.95 4.58
N THR A 460 -1.00 -4.36 5.11
CA THR A 460 -0.32 -3.79 6.30
C THR A 460 0.87 -2.90 5.94
N VAL A 461 0.79 -2.16 4.84
CA VAL A 461 1.85 -1.24 4.38
C VAL A 461 1.39 0.20 4.38
N SER A 462 2.33 1.15 4.20
CA SER A 462 2.02 2.55 4.00
C SER A 462 1.92 2.92 2.51
N PRO A 463 1.40 4.12 2.17
CA PRO A 463 1.42 4.62 0.80
C PRO A 463 2.82 4.68 0.17
N MET A 464 3.87 4.70 0.99
CA MET A 464 5.26 4.71 0.53
C MET A 464 5.69 3.39 -0.12
N ALA A 465 5.05 2.26 0.20
CA ALA A 465 5.31 0.99 -0.46
C ALA A 465 5.07 1.04 -1.98
N ALA A 466 4.21 1.96 -2.45
CA ALA A 466 4.00 2.18 -3.88
C ALA A 466 5.27 2.62 -4.63
N THR A 467 6.17 3.30 -3.96
CA THR A 467 7.45 3.73 -4.56
C THR A 467 8.44 2.58 -4.70
N LEU A 468 8.26 1.49 -3.95
CA LEU A 468 9.01 0.24 -4.07
C LEU A 468 8.41 -0.70 -5.13
N ASP A 469 7.24 -0.38 -5.69
CA ASP A 469 6.61 -1.18 -6.73
C ASP A 469 7.50 -1.16 -7.99
N PRO A 470 8.00 -2.31 -8.46
CA PRO A 470 8.89 -2.38 -9.62
C PRO A 470 8.23 -1.90 -10.92
N ARG A 471 6.92 -1.67 -10.92
CA ARG A 471 6.16 -1.14 -12.06
C ARG A 471 6.16 0.39 -12.12
N VAL A 472 6.70 1.06 -11.10
CA VAL A 472 6.86 2.52 -11.06
C VAL A 472 8.27 2.85 -11.51
N GLU A 473 8.44 3.34 -12.75
CA GLU A 473 9.71 3.91 -13.22
C GLU A 473 9.96 5.27 -12.54
N GLU A 474 11.22 5.59 -12.29
CA GLU A 474 11.58 6.95 -11.86
C GLU A 474 11.24 7.92 -12.98
N VAL A 475 10.37 8.88 -12.72
CA VAL A 475 10.23 10.04 -13.58
C VAL A 475 11.54 10.81 -13.48
N PRO A 476 12.30 11.03 -14.57
CA PRO A 476 13.52 11.82 -14.55
C PRO A 476 13.23 13.17 -13.88
N GLU A 477 14.10 13.61 -12.97
CA GLU A 477 13.96 14.86 -12.21
C GLU A 477 13.75 16.10 -13.12
N GLU A 478 14.20 16.03 -14.39
CA GLU A 478 14.01 17.04 -15.42
C GLU A 478 12.55 17.24 -15.88
N LEU A 479 11.64 16.31 -15.57
CA LEU A 479 10.20 16.43 -15.90
C LEU A 479 9.34 16.89 -14.72
N VAL A 480 9.91 17.14 -13.57
CA VAL A 480 9.25 17.85 -12.47
C VAL A 480 9.27 19.35 -12.85
N VAL A 481 8.40 19.72 -13.77
CA VAL A 481 8.10 21.13 -14.04
C VAL A 481 7.67 21.74 -12.71
N GLU A 482 8.50 22.62 -12.17
CA GLU A 482 8.13 23.49 -11.07
C GLU A 482 6.76 24.07 -11.39
N ALA A 483 5.75 23.70 -10.62
CA ALA A 483 4.46 24.36 -10.70
C ALA A 483 4.72 25.86 -10.51
N PRO A 484 4.29 26.74 -11.43
CA PRO A 484 4.59 28.16 -11.34
C PRO A 484 4.10 28.68 -10.00
N ALA A 485 5.02 29.13 -9.17
CA ALA A 485 4.78 29.72 -7.84
C ALA A 485 4.14 31.11 -7.95
N ASN A 486 3.15 31.30 -8.82
CA ASN A 486 2.46 32.57 -8.99
C ASN A 486 1.00 32.35 -9.43
N ILE A 487 0.17 31.95 -8.45
CA ILE A 487 -1.26 32.30 -8.48
C ILE A 487 -1.60 32.85 -7.10
N GLY A 488 -1.63 34.18 -6.98
CA GLY A 488 -2.18 34.86 -5.81
C GLY A 488 -1.37 36.02 -5.25
N ARG A 489 -0.94 36.95 -6.08
CA ARG A 489 -0.80 38.34 -5.67
C ARG A 489 -1.57 39.21 -6.67
N SER A 490 -2.78 39.54 -6.30
CA SER A 490 -3.55 40.61 -6.93
C SER A 490 -2.83 41.93 -6.68
N ASP A 491 -2.47 42.58 -7.76
CA ASP A 491 -2.04 43.98 -7.81
C ASP A 491 -3.12 44.87 -7.16
N GLY A 492 -2.71 45.71 -6.23
CA GLY A 492 -3.60 46.70 -5.66
C GLY A 492 -3.06 47.36 -4.41
N GLU A 493 -1.94 48.07 -4.50
CA GLU A 493 -1.67 49.16 -3.56
C GLU A 493 -1.01 50.33 -4.31
N PRO A 494 -1.59 51.53 -4.28
CA PRO A 494 -1.08 52.68 -5.02
C PRO A 494 0.07 53.35 -4.25
N ASP A 495 1.03 53.76 -5.02
CA ASP A 495 2.14 54.65 -4.82
C ASP A 495 1.74 55.88 -3.97
N ALA A 496 2.39 56.09 -2.84
CA ALA A 496 2.26 57.30 -2.04
C ALA A 496 3.64 57.93 -1.79
N GLY A 497 4.01 58.80 -2.72
CA GLY A 497 4.61 60.10 -2.45
C GLY A 497 5.90 60.17 -1.63
N GLU A 498 7.00 60.31 -2.34
CA GLU A 498 8.19 61.02 -1.94
C GLU A 498 7.84 62.44 -1.36
N LYS A 499 8.39 62.79 -0.21
CA LYS A 499 8.57 64.17 0.22
C LYS A 499 10.03 64.40 0.60
N PRO A 500 10.60 65.54 0.14
CA PRO A 500 12.02 65.84 0.30
C PRO A 500 12.33 66.43 1.68
N ALA A 501 13.59 66.23 2.07
CA ALA A 501 14.25 66.84 3.22
C ALA A 501 14.30 68.37 3.10
N GLN A 502 13.99 69.07 4.19
CA GLN A 502 14.56 70.40 4.48
C GLN A 502 14.58 70.67 6.01
N SER A 503 15.78 71.15 6.37
CA SER A 503 16.26 71.85 7.59
C SER A 503 16.17 71.14 8.91
#